data_31a97d5a199e7322bcaa6aab1b3fbf07
#
_entry.id   31a97d5a199e7322bcaa6aab1b3fbf07
#
_cell.length_a   1.000
_cell.length_b   1.000
_cell.length_c   1.000
_cell.angle_alpha   90.00
_cell.angle_beta   90.00
_cell.angle_gamma   90.00
#
_symmetry.space_group_name_H-M   'P 1'
#
loop_
_entity.id
_entity.type
_entity.pdbx_description
1 polymer ?
#
loop_
_entity_poly.entity_id
_entity_poly.type
_entity_poly.pdbx_seq_one_letter_code
_entity_poly.pdbx_strand_id
1 'polypeptide(L)'
;MTTTYLLDSWAVLAFLKQESPADNRVIMLLEQAHLGTVRLLLSVINLGEVYYTVGRLRGEDFANKVLVELQLLPVEFLQVEEADVFAAARWKMHYPLAYADAFAAAAAEKYQAVLVTGDPELLALKDKIEIEKLG
;
A
#
# COMPACT_ATOMS: atom_id res chain seq x y z
N MET A 1 14.61 -11.65 13.02
CA MET A 1 13.91 -10.36 12.88
C MET A 1 12.76 -10.51 11.90
N THR A 2 11.66 -9.84 12.16
CA THR A 2 10.48 -9.90 11.32
C THR A 2 10.62 -8.89 10.17
N THR A 3 10.42 -9.36 8.93
CA THR A 3 10.41 -8.46 7.78
C THR A 3 9.13 -7.61 7.79
N THR A 4 9.28 -6.34 7.49
CA THR A 4 8.17 -5.41 7.38
C THR A 4 7.88 -5.12 5.91
N TYR A 5 6.63 -5.33 5.51
CA TYR A 5 6.15 -5.05 4.16
C TYR A 5 5.12 -3.94 4.20
N LEU A 6 5.09 -3.12 3.17
CA LEU A 6 4.11 -2.06 3.01
C LEU A 6 3.37 -2.28 1.69
N LEU A 7 2.05 -2.40 1.77
CA LEU A 7 1.21 -2.46 0.57
C LEU A 7 0.86 -1.04 0.15
N ASP A 8 0.85 -0.79 -1.16
CA ASP A 8 0.27 0.44 -1.72
C ASP A 8 -1.14 0.16 -2.25
N SER A 9 -1.79 1.18 -2.81
CA SER A 9 -3.12 1.02 -3.38
C SER A 9 -3.12 0.07 -4.58
N TRP A 10 -2.05 0.07 -5.39
CA TRP A 10 -1.92 -0.85 -6.53
C TRP A 10 -2.02 -2.31 -6.07
N ALA A 11 -1.28 -2.65 -5.02
CA ALA A 11 -1.27 -4.02 -4.46
C ALA A 11 -2.63 -4.42 -3.91
N VAL A 12 -3.29 -3.53 -3.16
CA VAL A 12 -4.62 -3.81 -2.60
C VAL A 12 -5.66 -3.97 -3.70
N LEU A 13 -5.61 -3.12 -4.73
CA LEU A 13 -6.53 -3.22 -5.86
C LEU A 13 -6.33 -4.51 -6.66
N ALA A 14 -5.08 -4.94 -6.86
CA ALA A 14 -4.80 -6.23 -7.51
C ALA A 14 -5.41 -7.40 -6.72
N PHE A 15 -5.28 -7.34 -5.39
CA PHE A 15 -5.89 -8.32 -4.50
C PHE A 15 -7.42 -8.34 -4.63
N LEU A 16 -8.06 -7.16 -4.59
CA LEU A 16 -9.52 -7.05 -4.68
C LEU A 16 -10.04 -7.50 -6.04
N LYS A 17 -9.31 -7.19 -7.11
CA LYS A 17 -9.70 -7.57 -8.48
C LYS A 17 -9.29 -9.00 -8.85
N GLN A 18 -8.59 -9.70 -7.96
CA GLN A 18 -8.10 -11.06 -8.18
C GLN A 18 -7.21 -11.15 -9.43
N GLU A 19 -6.33 -10.19 -9.58
CA GLU A 19 -5.40 -10.12 -10.72
C GLU A 19 -4.14 -10.95 -10.45
N SER A 20 -4.09 -12.16 -11.01
CA SER A 20 -2.95 -13.07 -10.84
C SER A 20 -1.79 -12.67 -11.77
N PRO A 21 -0.52 -12.86 -11.35
CA PRO A 21 -0.09 -13.51 -10.10
C PRO A 21 0.04 -12.56 -8.91
N ALA A 22 -0.19 -11.26 -9.09
CA ALA A 22 0.00 -10.25 -8.05
C ALA A 22 -0.88 -10.53 -6.80
N ASP A 23 -2.13 -10.91 -7.00
CA ASP A 23 -3.05 -11.20 -5.90
C ASP A 23 -2.56 -12.36 -5.03
N ASN A 24 -1.95 -13.38 -5.63
CA ASN A 24 -1.43 -14.53 -4.90
C ASN A 24 -0.34 -14.13 -3.91
N ARG A 25 0.52 -13.19 -4.31
CA ARG A 25 1.58 -12.70 -3.42
C ARG A 25 1.00 -11.91 -2.25
N VAL A 26 -0.02 -11.08 -2.50
CA VAL A 26 -0.69 -10.32 -1.44
C VAL A 26 -1.38 -11.28 -0.46
N ILE A 27 -2.04 -12.33 -0.96
CA ILE A 27 -2.66 -13.35 -0.11
C ILE A 27 -1.61 -14.02 0.78
N MET A 28 -0.45 -14.38 0.23
CA MET A 28 0.63 -14.97 1.02
C MET A 28 1.10 -14.04 2.13
N LEU A 29 1.25 -12.76 1.84
CA LEU A 29 1.66 -11.77 2.84
C LEU A 29 0.60 -11.64 3.94
N LEU A 30 -0.68 -11.64 3.57
CA LEU A 30 -1.77 -11.60 4.54
C LEU A 30 -1.76 -12.83 5.45
N GLU A 31 -1.53 -14.02 4.89
CA GLU A 31 -1.42 -15.25 5.67
C GLU A 31 -0.23 -15.19 6.63
N GLN A 32 0.92 -14.74 6.17
CA GLN A 32 2.11 -14.61 6.99
C GLN A 32 1.93 -13.56 8.09
N ALA A 33 1.24 -12.46 7.78
CA ALA A 33 0.93 -11.43 8.78
C ALA A 33 -0.03 -11.99 9.85
N HIS A 34 -1.01 -12.78 9.45
CA HIS A 34 -1.93 -13.42 10.37
C HIS A 34 -1.19 -14.36 11.33
N LEU A 35 -0.20 -15.09 10.81
CA LEU A 35 0.63 -15.99 11.62
C LEU A 35 1.72 -15.27 12.44
N GLY A 36 1.89 -13.97 12.21
CA GLY A 36 2.89 -13.17 12.92
C GLY A 36 4.32 -13.32 12.41
N THR A 37 4.51 -13.90 11.23
CA THR A 37 5.85 -14.10 10.66
C THR A 37 6.36 -12.90 9.87
N VAL A 38 5.48 -11.99 9.48
CA VAL A 38 5.83 -10.69 8.88
C VAL A 38 4.97 -9.60 9.48
N ARG A 39 5.44 -8.37 9.37
CA ARG A 39 4.67 -7.18 9.70
C ARG A 39 4.16 -6.57 8.39
N LEU A 40 2.87 -6.32 8.29
CA LEU A 40 2.26 -5.82 7.05
C LEU A 40 1.55 -4.49 7.31
N LEU A 41 1.94 -3.46 6.57
CA LEU A 41 1.49 -2.09 6.76
C LEU A 41 0.70 -1.59 5.55
N LEU A 42 -0.21 -0.66 5.80
CA LEU A 42 -0.93 0.08 4.75
C LEU A 42 -1.24 1.49 5.27
N SER A 43 -0.82 2.51 4.51
CA SER A 43 -1.13 3.89 4.85
C SER A 43 -2.63 4.16 4.66
N VAL A 44 -3.24 4.93 5.57
CA VAL A 44 -4.64 5.36 5.42
C VAL A 44 -4.83 6.22 4.17
N ILE A 45 -3.77 6.87 3.67
CA ILE A 45 -3.84 7.60 2.39
C ILE A 45 -4.09 6.63 1.23
N ASN A 46 -3.37 5.53 1.20
CA ASN A 46 -3.56 4.51 0.17
C ASN A 46 -4.89 3.77 0.35
N LEU A 47 -5.32 3.56 1.59
CA LEU A 47 -6.64 3.01 1.87
C LEU A 47 -7.74 3.92 1.30
N GLY A 48 -7.61 5.23 1.48
CA GLY A 48 -8.54 6.21 0.92
C GLY A 48 -8.58 6.16 -0.60
N GLU A 49 -7.42 5.99 -1.23
CA GLU A 49 -7.33 5.85 -2.68
C GLU A 49 -8.05 4.58 -3.16
N VAL A 50 -7.89 3.46 -2.46
CA VAL A 50 -8.62 2.23 -2.76
C VAL A 50 -10.13 2.48 -2.64
N TYR A 51 -10.53 3.15 -1.56
CA TYR A 51 -11.94 3.43 -1.30
C TYR A 51 -12.58 4.21 -2.44
N TYR A 52 -11.99 5.36 -2.86
CA TYR A 52 -12.61 6.14 -3.92
C TYR A 52 -12.53 5.46 -5.28
N THR A 53 -11.49 4.67 -5.53
CA THR A 53 -11.38 3.92 -6.79
C THR A 53 -12.49 2.88 -6.90
N VAL A 54 -12.73 2.12 -5.83
CA VAL A 54 -13.83 1.15 -5.79
C VAL A 54 -15.19 1.86 -5.90
N GLY A 55 -15.34 2.99 -5.20
CA GLY A 55 -16.56 3.76 -5.23
C GLY A 55 -16.91 4.29 -6.62
N ARG A 56 -15.91 4.75 -7.37
CA ARG A 56 -16.11 5.18 -8.76
C ARG A 56 -16.51 4.04 -9.68
N LEU A 57 -15.97 2.84 -9.43
CA LEU A 57 -16.24 1.67 -10.28
C LEU A 57 -17.54 0.96 -9.93
N ARG A 58 -17.88 0.86 -8.65
CA ARG A 58 -18.97 -0.01 -8.17
C ARG A 58 -19.97 0.72 -7.26
N GLY A 59 -19.81 2.01 -7.03
CA GLY A 59 -20.69 2.79 -6.16
C GLY A 59 -20.25 2.84 -4.71
N GLU A 60 -20.74 3.85 -3.99
CA GLU A 60 -20.32 4.12 -2.61
C GLU A 60 -20.74 3.01 -1.64
N ASP A 61 -21.94 2.46 -1.79
CA ASP A 61 -22.41 1.39 -0.90
C ASP A 61 -21.49 0.17 -0.96
N PHE A 62 -21.06 -0.20 -2.17
CA PHE A 62 -20.13 -1.31 -2.35
C PHE A 62 -18.76 -0.97 -1.75
N ALA A 63 -18.28 0.26 -1.98
CA ALA A 63 -17.01 0.72 -1.42
C ALA A 63 -17.02 0.68 0.11
N ASN A 64 -18.14 1.04 0.74
CA ASN A 64 -18.28 0.97 2.19
C ASN A 64 -18.15 -0.47 2.71
N LYS A 65 -18.73 -1.43 2.00
CA LYS A 65 -18.61 -2.85 2.35
C LYS A 65 -17.16 -3.32 2.24
N VAL A 66 -16.48 -2.95 1.15
CA VAL A 66 -15.08 -3.30 0.94
C VAL A 66 -14.20 -2.68 2.04
N LEU A 67 -14.46 -1.43 2.41
CA LEU A 67 -13.70 -0.76 3.47
C LEU A 67 -13.78 -1.52 4.80
N VAL A 68 -14.98 -1.95 5.18
CA VAL A 68 -15.18 -2.74 6.41
C VAL A 68 -14.36 -4.03 6.35
N GLU A 69 -14.40 -4.73 5.22
CA GLU A 69 -13.65 -5.98 5.05
C GLU A 69 -12.13 -5.75 5.11
N LEU A 70 -11.63 -4.70 4.46
CA LEU A 70 -10.21 -4.36 4.48
C LEU A 70 -9.72 -4.06 5.90
N GLN A 71 -10.54 -3.39 6.71
CA GLN A 71 -10.19 -3.05 8.09
C GLN A 71 -10.13 -4.27 9.01
N LEU A 72 -10.65 -5.41 8.58
CA LEU A 72 -10.57 -6.67 9.32
C LEU A 72 -9.34 -7.52 8.96
N LEU A 73 -8.58 -7.12 7.94
CA LEU A 73 -7.38 -7.84 7.52
C LEU A 73 -6.25 -7.66 8.55
N PRO A 74 -5.28 -8.62 8.61
CA PRO A 74 -4.14 -8.54 9.53
C PRO A 74 -3.09 -7.53 9.05
N VAL A 75 -3.50 -6.29 8.89
CA VAL A 75 -2.71 -5.17 8.38
C VAL A 75 -2.72 -4.06 9.44
N GLU A 76 -1.55 -3.46 9.68
CA GLU A 76 -1.46 -2.26 10.52
C GLU A 76 -1.73 -1.04 9.64
N PHE A 77 -2.77 -0.28 10.00
CA PHE A 77 -3.10 0.93 9.26
C PHE A 77 -2.32 2.12 9.81
N LEU A 78 -1.48 2.71 8.96
CA LEU A 78 -0.63 3.82 9.35
C LEU A 78 -1.42 5.12 9.29
N GLN A 79 -1.53 5.80 10.42
CA GLN A 79 -2.12 7.13 10.50
C GLN A 79 -1.14 8.16 9.96
N VAL A 80 -1.65 9.33 9.58
CA VAL A 80 -0.86 10.39 8.95
C VAL A 80 -0.74 11.56 9.92
N GLU A 81 0.49 11.91 10.24
CA GLU A 81 0.80 13.10 11.04
C GLU A 81 1.44 14.16 10.14
N GLU A 82 1.62 15.36 10.68
CA GLU A 82 2.21 16.47 9.92
C GLU A 82 3.57 16.11 9.33
N ALA A 83 4.42 15.44 10.11
CA ALA A 83 5.73 15.02 9.63
C ALA A 83 5.65 14.09 8.41
N ASP A 84 4.63 13.24 8.37
CA ASP A 84 4.41 12.32 7.25
C ASP A 84 4.00 13.08 5.99
N VAL A 85 3.21 14.14 6.14
CA VAL A 85 2.81 15.00 5.02
C VAL A 85 4.02 15.66 4.38
N PHE A 86 4.90 16.23 5.20
CA PHE A 86 6.10 16.88 4.66
C PHE A 86 7.11 15.88 4.09
N ALA A 87 7.22 14.68 4.66
CA ALA A 87 8.05 13.62 4.09
C ALA A 87 7.54 13.23 2.69
N ALA A 88 6.23 13.03 2.54
CA ALA A 88 5.63 12.74 1.24
C ALA A 88 5.82 13.89 0.26
N ALA A 89 5.65 15.14 0.74
CA ALA A 89 5.84 16.32 -0.09
C ALA A 89 7.27 16.42 -0.63
N ARG A 90 8.28 16.06 0.19
CA ARG A 90 9.68 16.04 -0.27
C ARG A 90 9.89 14.99 -1.37
N TRP A 91 9.30 13.80 -1.24
CA TRP A 91 9.36 12.79 -2.29
C TRP A 91 8.75 13.32 -3.59
N LYS A 92 7.57 13.92 -3.51
CA LYS A 92 6.90 14.48 -4.68
C LYS A 92 7.66 15.66 -5.30
N MET A 93 8.37 16.42 -4.48
CA MET A 93 9.21 17.54 -4.93
C MET A 93 10.33 17.07 -5.85
N HIS A 94 10.91 15.92 -5.57
CA HIS A 94 12.09 15.41 -6.27
C HIS A 94 11.79 14.34 -7.32
N TYR A 95 10.60 13.76 -7.30
CA TYR A 95 10.23 12.65 -8.19
C TYR A 95 8.82 12.86 -8.76
N PRO A 96 8.57 12.38 -10.01
CA PRO A 96 7.25 12.54 -10.65
C PRO A 96 6.26 11.50 -10.13
N LEU A 97 5.82 11.66 -8.89
CA LEU A 97 4.91 10.74 -8.21
C LEU A 97 3.54 11.37 -8.03
N ALA A 98 2.49 10.57 -8.13
CA ALA A 98 1.20 10.95 -7.58
C ALA A 98 1.33 11.14 -6.06
N TYR A 99 0.49 11.99 -5.46
CA TYR A 99 0.66 12.32 -4.03
C TYR A 99 0.48 11.10 -3.14
N ALA A 100 -0.50 10.23 -3.43
CA ALA A 100 -0.69 9.00 -2.67
C ALA A 100 0.55 8.09 -2.74
N ASP A 101 1.19 8.01 -3.91
CA ASP A 101 2.43 7.23 -4.09
C ASP A 101 3.58 7.81 -3.29
N ALA A 102 3.64 9.14 -3.18
CA ALA A 102 4.64 9.82 -2.35
C ALA A 102 4.49 9.45 -0.87
N PHE A 103 3.26 9.30 -0.39
CA PHE A 103 3.03 8.81 0.98
C PHE A 103 3.51 7.37 1.16
N ALA A 104 3.32 6.52 0.15
CA ALA A 104 3.81 5.14 0.21
C ALA A 104 5.35 5.10 0.25
N ALA A 105 6.01 5.91 -0.59
CA ALA A 105 7.47 5.99 -0.59
C ALA A 105 8.01 6.50 0.76
N ALA A 106 7.40 7.54 1.31
CA ALA A 106 7.80 8.11 2.60
C ALA A 106 7.60 7.10 3.74
N ALA A 107 6.50 6.35 3.73
CA ALA A 107 6.25 5.33 4.74
C ALA A 107 7.24 4.16 4.63
N ALA A 108 7.56 3.73 3.40
CA ALA A 108 8.56 2.68 3.19
C ALA A 108 9.91 3.07 3.80
N GLU A 109 10.33 4.31 3.60
CA GLU A 109 11.57 4.83 4.18
C GLU A 109 11.49 4.90 5.72
N LYS A 110 10.43 5.48 6.24
CA LYS A 110 10.24 5.68 7.68
C LYS A 110 10.26 4.36 8.47
N TYR A 111 9.58 3.35 7.96
CA TYR A 111 9.44 2.07 8.63
C TYR A 111 10.47 1.03 8.17
N GLN A 112 11.36 1.40 7.27
CA GLN A 112 12.33 0.48 6.66
C GLN A 112 11.61 -0.76 6.12
N ALA A 113 10.49 -0.53 5.44
CA ALA A 113 9.64 -1.57 4.90
C ALA A 113 9.96 -1.85 3.44
N VAL A 114 9.71 -3.09 3.02
CA VAL A 114 9.72 -3.45 1.61
C VAL A 114 8.38 -2.98 1.02
N LEU A 115 8.43 -2.06 0.08
CA LEU A 115 7.24 -1.57 -0.61
C LEU A 115 6.81 -2.59 -1.67
N VAL A 116 5.60 -3.11 -1.55
CA VAL A 116 5.04 -4.13 -2.45
C VAL A 116 4.11 -3.43 -3.42
N THR A 117 4.49 -3.37 -4.68
CA THR A 117 3.77 -2.60 -5.70
C THR A 117 4.02 -3.11 -7.11
N GLY A 118 3.11 -2.81 -8.02
CA GLY A 118 3.30 -2.96 -9.46
C GLY A 118 3.23 -1.62 -10.20
N ASP A 119 3.12 -0.51 -9.46
CA ASP A 119 3.00 0.82 -10.05
C ASP A 119 4.33 1.25 -10.68
N PRO A 120 4.36 1.58 -11.99
CA PRO A 120 5.61 1.97 -12.66
C PRO A 120 6.31 3.18 -12.05
N GLU A 121 5.56 4.17 -11.54
CA GLU A 121 6.15 5.35 -10.92
C GLU A 121 6.92 4.98 -9.64
N LEU A 122 6.38 4.06 -8.85
CA LEU A 122 7.06 3.59 -7.63
C LEU A 122 8.20 2.64 -7.96
N LEU A 123 8.04 1.77 -8.96
CA LEU A 123 9.10 0.85 -9.38
C LEU A 123 10.35 1.61 -9.84
N ALA A 124 10.20 2.83 -10.35
CA ALA A 124 11.32 3.67 -10.73
C ALA A 124 12.19 4.10 -9.55
N LEU A 125 11.71 3.95 -8.31
CA LEU A 125 12.44 4.31 -7.09
C LEU A 125 13.25 3.14 -6.49
N LYS A 126 13.42 2.05 -7.19
CA LYS A 126 14.05 0.82 -6.68
C LYS A 126 15.47 1.02 -6.14
N ASP A 127 16.17 2.06 -6.58
CA ASP A 127 17.51 2.39 -6.10
C ASP A 127 17.50 3.30 -4.87
N LYS A 128 16.33 3.75 -4.43
CA LYS A 128 16.14 4.66 -3.30
C LYS A 128 15.48 4.00 -2.10
N ILE A 129 14.54 3.08 -2.36
CA ILE A 129 13.82 2.32 -1.33
C ILE A 129 13.76 0.86 -1.77
N GLU A 130 13.58 -0.03 -0.81
CA GLU A 130 13.45 -1.45 -1.12
C GLU A 130 12.05 -1.74 -1.65
N ILE A 131 11.97 -2.37 -2.82
CA ILE A 131 10.71 -2.63 -3.52
C ILE A 131 10.64 -4.10 -3.93
N GLU A 132 9.49 -4.72 -3.68
CA GLU A 132 9.15 -6.01 -4.27
C GLU A 132 8.13 -5.74 -5.37
N LYS A 133 8.50 -6.05 -6.61
CA LYS A 133 7.62 -5.86 -7.76
C LYS A 133 6.55 -6.96 -7.81
N LEU A 134 5.29 -6.56 -7.96
CA LEU A 134 4.16 -7.45 -8.20
C LEU A 134 3.88 -7.58 -9.70
N GLY A 135 3.42 -8.77 -10.07
CA GLY A 135 3.04 -9.06 -11.46
C GLY A 135 4.16 -9.66 -12.29
#